data_fbf4913c3f28b34e7c1e9461d5ce5479
#
_entry.id   fbf4913c3f28b34e7c1e9461d5ce5479
#
_cell.length_a   1.000
_cell.length_b   1.000
_cell.length_c   1.000
_cell.angle_alpha   90.00
_cell.angle_beta   90.00
_cell.angle_gamma   90.00
#
_symmetry.space_group_name_H-M   'P 1'
#
loop_
_entity.id
_entity.type
_entity.pdbx_description
1 polymer ?
#
loop_
_entity_poly.entity_id
_entity_poly.type
_entity_poly.pdbx_seq_one_letter_code
_entity_poly.pdbx_strand_id
1 'polypeptide(L)'
;KYFRIIGSIAAGNKPLNKKVKKFETAEIMTGGMIPKMFNTIIPIEQINFYPNKKNPKSIIINQKISKYNHIRFKGSDYKKKQLIIKKGTIIKPNHILALKTLGIKKIKVKNKLNILFFSTGNEITNLDLIPNWKVRNSNSHYIENLSKNFLFNFKNAGILRDNHQSLFRSKIKKILNSKFDIILTSGAVSAGKFDYVPNIVKKFKTTQY
;
A
#
# COMPACT_ATOMS: atom_id res chain seq x y z
N LYS A 1 -0.76 -44.59 -23.40
CA LYS A 1 0.32 -44.16 -24.31
C LYS A 1 1.61 -43.94 -23.55
N TYR A 2 2.75 -44.36 -24.10
CA TYR A 2 4.08 -44.20 -23.49
C TYR A 2 4.74 -42.93 -24.02
N PHE A 3 5.38 -42.16 -23.10
CA PHE A 3 6.16 -40.96 -23.44
C PHE A 3 7.54 -41.07 -22.75
N ARG A 4 8.60 -40.99 -23.54
CA ARG A 4 9.98 -41.01 -23.05
C ARG A 4 10.33 -39.68 -22.38
N ILE A 5 10.92 -39.73 -21.20
CA ILE A 5 11.40 -38.55 -20.50
C ILE A 5 12.74 -38.09 -21.09
N ILE A 6 12.83 -36.85 -21.59
CA ILE A 6 14.04 -36.34 -22.23
C ILE A 6 14.81 -35.34 -21.39
N GLY A 7 14.30 -35.00 -20.23
CA GLY A 7 14.92 -34.08 -19.27
C GLY A 7 13.96 -33.57 -18.20
N SER A 8 14.50 -32.76 -17.32
CA SER A 8 13.76 -32.10 -16.23
C SER A 8 13.95 -30.59 -16.30
N ILE A 9 12.93 -29.84 -15.92
CA ILE A 9 12.89 -28.37 -15.92
C ILE A 9 12.58 -27.91 -14.50
N ALA A 10 13.58 -27.36 -13.82
CA ALA A 10 13.40 -26.76 -12.52
C ALA A 10 12.89 -25.32 -12.62
N ALA A 11 12.20 -24.86 -11.58
CA ALA A 11 11.78 -23.46 -11.46
C ALA A 11 13.01 -22.53 -11.48
N GLY A 12 12.92 -21.40 -12.20
CA GLY A 12 14.02 -20.44 -12.34
C GLY A 12 15.11 -20.83 -13.34
N ASN A 13 15.10 -22.05 -13.86
CA ASN A 13 16.06 -22.47 -14.88
C ASN A 13 15.59 -22.07 -16.29
N LYS A 14 16.57 -22.00 -17.21
CA LYS A 14 16.26 -21.83 -18.63
C LYS A 14 15.41 -23.02 -19.14
N PRO A 15 14.42 -22.77 -19.99
CA PRO A 15 13.63 -23.84 -20.57
C PRO A 15 14.47 -24.78 -21.40
N LEU A 16 14.03 -26.03 -21.51
CA LEU A 16 14.70 -27.06 -22.31
C LEU A 16 14.82 -26.60 -23.77
N ASN A 17 16.02 -26.55 -24.29
CA ASN A 17 16.28 -26.19 -25.68
C ASN A 17 16.72 -27.42 -26.51
N LYS A 18 15.80 -28.40 -26.61
CA LYS A 18 16.01 -29.61 -27.42
C LYS A 18 14.85 -29.80 -28.39
N LYS A 19 15.10 -30.34 -29.57
CA LYS A 19 14.02 -30.80 -30.46
C LYS A 19 13.29 -31.97 -29.75
N VAL A 20 11.98 -31.87 -29.61
CA VAL A 20 11.12 -32.91 -29.00
C VAL A 20 10.49 -33.71 -30.12
N LYS A 21 10.65 -35.02 -30.07
CA LYS A 21 10.04 -35.96 -31.01
C LYS A 21 8.65 -36.39 -30.53
N LYS A 22 7.89 -37.01 -31.41
CA LYS A 22 6.63 -37.63 -31.05
C LYS A 22 6.81 -38.65 -29.91
N PHE A 23 5.95 -38.65 -28.90
CA PHE A 23 6.05 -39.45 -27.71
C PHE A 23 7.27 -39.16 -26.81
N GLU A 24 7.76 -37.93 -26.83
CA GLU A 24 8.70 -37.47 -25.82
C GLU A 24 8.02 -36.42 -24.91
N THR A 25 8.48 -36.39 -23.67
CA THR A 25 8.02 -35.47 -22.63
C THR A 25 9.18 -35.02 -21.76
N ALA A 26 8.95 -33.97 -20.95
CA ALA A 26 9.91 -33.54 -19.94
C ALA A 26 9.19 -33.43 -18.59
N GLU A 27 9.89 -33.76 -17.55
CA GLU A 27 9.46 -33.42 -16.20
C GLU A 27 9.56 -31.92 -15.98
N ILE A 28 8.61 -31.33 -15.28
CA ILE A 28 8.65 -29.90 -14.96
C ILE A 28 8.19 -29.67 -13.51
N MET A 29 8.95 -28.84 -12.79
CA MET A 29 8.57 -28.40 -11.45
C MET A 29 7.63 -27.22 -11.52
N THR A 30 6.76 -27.09 -10.52
CA THR A 30 5.86 -25.93 -10.37
C THR A 30 6.66 -24.63 -10.47
N GLY A 31 6.21 -23.70 -11.30
CA GLY A 31 6.92 -22.43 -11.58
C GLY A 31 7.96 -22.55 -12.71
N GLY A 32 8.21 -23.74 -13.24
CA GLY A 32 9.09 -23.92 -14.41
C GLY A 32 8.50 -23.33 -15.67
N MET A 33 9.37 -22.75 -16.53
CA MET A 33 8.96 -22.20 -17.83
C MET A 33 8.73 -23.34 -18.84
N ILE A 34 7.50 -23.42 -19.33
CA ILE A 34 7.11 -24.47 -20.30
C ILE A 34 7.70 -24.14 -21.68
N PRO A 35 8.53 -25.04 -22.27
CA PRO A 35 9.01 -24.86 -23.62
C PRO A 35 7.88 -24.83 -24.66
N LYS A 36 8.02 -24.02 -25.70
CA LYS A 36 6.98 -23.79 -26.73
C LYS A 36 6.43 -25.06 -27.40
N MET A 37 7.21 -26.13 -27.41
CA MET A 37 6.82 -27.40 -28.04
C MET A 37 5.86 -28.23 -27.18
N PHE A 38 5.70 -27.89 -25.90
CA PHE A 38 4.73 -28.53 -25.01
C PHE A 38 3.48 -27.65 -24.84
N ASN A 39 2.34 -28.26 -24.83
CA ASN A 39 1.05 -27.55 -24.74
C ASN A 39 0.13 -28.08 -23.64
N THR A 40 0.64 -28.94 -22.79
CA THR A 40 -0.17 -29.54 -21.72
C THR A 40 0.73 -29.99 -20.59
N ILE A 41 0.29 -29.77 -19.34
CA ILE A 41 0.91 -30.29 -18.14
C ILE A 41 -0.02 -31.35 -17.54
N ILE A 42 0.59 -32.45 -17.10
CA ILE A 42 -0.12 -33.53 -16.43
C ILE A 42 0.44 -33.64 -15.03
N PRO A 43 -0.38 -33.55 -13.98
CA PRO A 43 0.05 -33.76 -12.61
C PRO A 43 0.65 -35.14 -12.42
N ILE A 44 1.66 -35.24 -11.55
CA ILE A 44 2.39 -36.46 -11.27
C ILE A 44 1.49 -37.57 -10.73
N GLU A 45 0.39 -37.22 -10.09
CA GLU A 45 -0.61 -38.13 -9.55
C GLU A 45 -1.47 -38.80 -10.62
N GLN A 46 -1.43 -38.29 -11.85
CA GLN A 46 -2.24 -38.75 -12.98
C GLN A 46 -1.45 -39.54 -14.01
N ILE A 47 -0.22 -39.93 -13.66
CA ILE A 47 0.66 -40.70 -14.55
C ILE A 47 1.22 -41.95 -13.84
N ASN A 48 1.59 -42.98 -14.63
CA ASN A 48 2.35 -44.10 -14.15
C ASN A 48 3.78 -44.02 -14.69
N PHE A 49 4.75 -44.39 -13.91
CA PHE A 49 6.15 -44.41 -14.28
C PHE A 49 6.60 -45.77 -14.78
N TYR A 50 7.47 -45.77 -15.81
CA TYR A 50 8.10 -46.98 -16.31
C TYR A 50 9.62 -46.84 -16.36
N PRO A 51 10.42 -47.81 -15.89
CA PRO A 51 9.98 -49.04 -15.21
C PRO A 51 9.42 -48.82 -13.80
N ASN A 52 9.82 -47.77 -13.10
CA ASN A 52 9.34 -47.43 -11.75
C ASN A 52 9.55 -45.94 -11.44
N LYS A 53 9.01 -45.48 -10.31
CA LYS A 53 9.07 -44.07 -9.88
C LYS A 53 10.48 -43.61 -9.45
N LYS A 54 11.33 -44.55 -8.97
CA LYS A 54 12.70 -44.22 -8.49
C LYS A 54 13.65 -43.89 -9.63
N ASN A 55 13.50 -44.57 -10.77
CA ASN A 55 14.34 -44.35 -11.96
C ASN A 55 13.47 -44.32 -13.25
N PRO A 56 12.64 -43.34 -13.44
CA PRO A 56 11.69 -43.28 -14.54
C PRO A 56 12.39 -42.99 -15.88
N LYS A 57 12.21 -43.87 -16.86
CA LYS A 57 12.65 -43.64 -18.24
C LYS A 57 11.51 -43.12 -19.12
N SER A 58 10.28 -43.47 -18.75
CA SER A 58 9.07 -43.08 -19.48
C SER A 58 7.90 -42.91 -18.54
N ILE A 59 6.87 -42.25 -19.01
CA ILE A 59 5.55 -42.15 -18.35
C ILE A 59 4.50 -42.84 -19.20
N ILE A 60 3.47 -43.36 -18.54
CA ILE A 60 2.29 -43.97 -19.15
C ILE A 60 1.09 -43.11 -18.81
N ILE A 61 0.33 -42.71 -19.82
CA ILE A 61 -0.86 -41.92 -19.69
C ILE A 61 -2.06 -42.75 -20.16
N ASN A 62 -2.99 -43.00 -19.27
CA ASN A 62 -4.17 -43.83 -19.51
C ASN A 62 -5.48 -43.05 -19.64
N GLN A 63 -5.43 -41.75 -19.46
CA GLN A 63 -6.60 -40.87 -19.51
C GLN A 63 -6.60 -39.90 -20.69
N LYS A 64 -7.76 -39.35 -20.99
CA LYS A 64 -7.91 -38.26 -21.98
C LYS A 64 -7.34 -36.97 -21.38
N ILE A 65 -6.53 -36.28 -22.16
CA ILE A 65 -5.87 -35.05 -21.77
C ILE A 65 -6.37 -33.90 -22.63
N SER A 66 -6.66 -32.79 -21.97
CA SER A 66 -7.04 -31.53 -22.64
C SER A 66 -5.80 -30.68 -22.89
N LYS A 67 -5.71 -30.04 -24.05
CA LYS A 67 -4.67 -29.06 -24.34
C LYS A 67 -4.75 -27.90 -23.36
N TYR A 68 -3.59 -27.37 -23.02
CA TYR A 68 -3.40 -26.19 -22.16
C TYR A 68 -3.82 -26.39 -20.70
N ASN A 69 -4.10 -27.63 -20.30
CA ASN A 69 -4.42 -27.93 -18.91
C ASN A 69 -3.20 -27.63 -18.01
N HIS A 70 -3.44 -27.07 -16.83
CA HIS A 70 -2.44 -26.67 -15.83
C HIS A 70 -1.36 -25.70 -16.33
N ILE A 71 -1.62 -24.96 -17.41
CA ILE A 71 -0.70 -23.94 -17.96
C ILE A 71 -1.21 -22.55 -17.59
N ARG A 72 -0.36 -21.77 -16.92
CA ARG A 72 -0.61 -20.35 -16.67
C ARG A 72 -0.01 -19.54 -17.80
N PHE A 73 -0.86 -18.91 -18.59
CA PHE A 73 -0.43 -18.11 -19.72
C PHE A 73 0.06 -16.72 -19.32
N LYS A 74 0.92 -16.14 -20.15
CA LYS A 74 1.30 -14.74 -20.04
C LYS A 74 0.04 -13.85 -20.08
N GLY A 75 -0.09 -12.97 -19.10
CA GLY A 75 -1.26 -12.06 -19.00
C GLY A 75 -2.47 -12.64 -18.27
N SER A 76 -2.35 -13.84 -17.65
CA SER A 76 -3.44 -14.40 -16.81
C SER A 76 -3.71 -13.57 -15.58
N ASP A 77 -2.69 -12.95 -14.97
CA ASP A 77 -2.85 -12.09 -13.80
C ASP A 77 -3.18 -10.66 -14.19
N TYR A 78 -2.39 -10.11 -15.11
CA TYR A 78 -2.52 -8.73 -15.57
C TYR A 78 -2.25 -8.63 -17.07
N LYS A 79 -3.11 -7.92 -17.78
CA LYS A 79 -2.94 -7.66 -19.22
C LYS A 79 -2.17 -6.36 -19.44
N LYS A 80 -1.44 -6.26 -20.55
CA LYS A 80 -0.79 -5.01 -20.96
C LYS A 80 -1.81 -3.88 -21.08
N LYS A 81 -1.50 -2.70 -20.54
CA LYS A 81 -2.37 -1.51 -20.47
C LYS A 81 -3.59 -1.65 -19.55
N GLN A 82 -3.71 -2.71 -18.78
CA GLN A 82 -4.77 -2.83 -17.77
C GLN A 82 -4.55 -1.81 -16.66
N LEU A 83 -5.62 -1.11 -16.27
CA LEU A 83 -5.60 -0.22 -15.11
C LEU A 83 -5.56 -1.05 -13.84
N ILE A 84 -4.49 -0.93 -13.06
CA ILE A 84 -4.27 -1.70 -11.84
C ILE A 84 -4.77 -0.92 -10.60
N ILE A 85 -4.47 0.37 -10.54
CA ILE A 85 -4.82 1.23 -9.40
C ILE A 85 -5.39 2.52 -9.96
N LYS A 86 -6.59 2.89 -9.52
CA LYS A 86 -7.23 4.16 -9.91
C LYS A 86 -6.58 5.33 -9.18
N LYS A 87 -6.56 6.51 -9.81
CA LYS A 87 -6.17 7.77 -9.16
C LYS A 87 -7.04 8.01 -7.93
N GLY A 88 -6.43 8.45 -6.83
CA GLY A 88 -7.11 8.69 -5.55
C GLY A 88 -7.23 7.45 -4.65
N THR A 89 -6.81 6.28 -5.11
CA THR A 89 -6.82 5.07 -4.28
C THR A 89 -5.76 5.14 -3.18
N ILE A 90 -6.15 4.82 -1.96
CA ILE A 90 -5.22 4.61 -0.85
C ILE A 90 -4.43 3.33 -1.11
N ILE A 91 -3.11 3.44 -1.14
CA ILE A 91 -2.23 2.28 -1.38
C ILE A 91 -2.25 1.36 -0.16
N LYS A 92 -2.65 0.11 -0.38
CA LYS A 92 -2.72 -0.97 0.60
C LYS A 92 -1.71 -2.08 0.25
N PRO A 93 -1.42 -3.03 1.16
CA PRO A 93 -0.46 -4.11 0.91
C PRO A 93 -0.71 -4.92 -0.38
N ASN A 94 -1.97 -5.22 -0.72
CA ASN A 94 -2.32 -5.90 -1.96
C ASN A 94 -1.95 -5.10 -3.23
N HIS A 95 -2.02 -3.77 -3.18
CA HIS A 95 -1.55 -2.91 -4.26
C HIS A 95 -0.03 -2.98 -4.42
N ILE A 96 0.71 -3.05 -3.30
CA ILE A 96 2.16 -3.23 -3.32
C ILE A 96 2.53 -4.58 -3.96
N LEU A 97 1.80 -5.66 -3.61
CA LEU A 97 1.99 -6.97 -4.23
C LEU A 97 1.84 -6.87 -5.76
N ALA A 98 0.73 -6.29 -6.23
CA ALA A 98 0.47 -6.12 -7.66
C ALA A 98 1.58 -5.32 -8.38
N LEU A 99 1.99 -4.19 -7.80
CA LEU A 99 3.06 -3.36 -8.35
C LEU A 99 4.40 -4.11 -8.43
N LYS A 100 4.74 -4.88 -7.38
CA LYS A 100 5.97 -5.67 -7.33
C LYS A 100 5.94 -6.82 -8.35
N THR A 101 4.82 -7.53 -8.47
CA THR A 101 4.62 -8.57 -9.50
C THR A 101 4.82 -8.01 -10.91
N LEU A 102 4.41 -6.77 -11.15
CA LEU A 102 4.57 -6.08 -12.44
C LEU A 102 5.94 -5.43 -12.63
N GLY A 103 6.86 -5.52 -11.66
CA GLY A 103 8.18 -4.89 -11.71
C GLY A 103 8.15 -3.37 -11.58
N ILE A 104 7.05 -2.76 -11.12
CA ILE A 104 6.91 -1.31 -10.95
C ILE A 104 7.62 -0.92 -9.66
N LYS A 105 8.71 -0.18 -9.78
CA LYS A 105 9.56 0.22 -8.64
C LYS A 105 9.09 1.49 -7.94
N LYS A 106 8.52 2.44 -8.69
CA LYS A 106 8.12 3.78 -8.18
C LYS A 106 6.79 4.18 -8.79
N ILE A 107 5.94 4.80 -7.98
CA ILE A 107 4.69 5.44 -8.41
C ILE A 107 4.62 6.85 -7.82
N LYS A 108 3.91 7.75 -8.50
CA LYS A 108 3.62 9.09 -7.97
C LYS A 108 2.42 8.98 -7.02
N VAL A 109 2.59 9.50 -5.81
CA VAL A 109 1.54 9.59 -4.79
C VAL A 109 1.41 11.02 -4.30
N LYS A 110 0.27 11.38 -3.72
CA LYS A 110 0.12 12.63 -2.99
C LYS A 110 0.93 12.57 -1.69
N ASN A 111 1.54 13.67 -1.31
CA ASN A 111 2.15 13.81 0.01
C ASN A 111 1.07 13.76 1.10
N LYS A 112 1.47 13.34 2.29
CA LYS A 112 0.65 13.52 3.49
C LYS A 112 0.54 15.01 3.80
N LEU A 113 -0.65 15.45 4.21
CA LEU A 113 -0.84 16.82 4.69
C LEU A 113 -0.14 17.00 6.03
N ASN A 114 0.52 18.12 6.21
CA ASN A 114 1.14 18.51 7.47
C ASN A 114 0.19 19.47 8.22
N ILE A 115 -0.34 19.00 9.34
CA ILE A 115 -1.32 19.72 10.15
C ILE A 115 -0.68 20.20 11.44
N LEU A 116 -0.81 21.49 11.70
CA LEU A 116 -0.39 22.09 12.96
C LEU A 116 -1.64 22.39 13.79
N PHE A 117 -1.64 21.97 15.04
CA PHE A 117 -2.79 22.12 15.94
C PHE A 117 -2.43 23.00 17.14
N PHE A 118 -3.32 23.92 17.48
CA PHE A 118 -3.28 24.70 18.71
C PHE A 118 -4.55 24.43 19.54
N SER A 119 -4.39 24.05 20.79
CA SER A 119 -5.45 24.18 21.78
C SER A 119 -5.53 25.65 22.21
N THR A 120 -6.73 26.21 22.32
CA THR A 120 -6.91 27.61 22.73
C THR A 120 -7.84 27.72 23.92
N GLY A 121 -7.53 28.64 24.82
CA GLY A 121 -8.32 28.93 26.01
C GLY A 121 -7.48 28.93 27.29
N ASN A 122 -7.85 29.83 28.22
CA ASN A 122 -7.22 29.92 29.52
C ASN A 122 -7.54 28.71 30.42
N GLU A 123 -8.70 28.10 30.19
CA GLU A 123 -9.18 26.91 30.92
C GLU A 123 -8.39 25.64 30.57
N ILE A 124 -7.80 25.55 29.39
CA ILE A 124 -7.12 24.33 28.92
C ILE A 124 -5.79 24.12 29.65
N THR A 125 -5.53 22.90 30.08
CA THR A 125 -4.28 22.55 30.78
C THR A 125 -3.79 21.14 30.47
N ASN A 126 -2.47 20.94 30.58
CA ASN A 126 -1.81 19.64 30.52
C ASN A 126 -1.36 19.13 31.91
N LEU A 127 -1.75 19.78 32.99
CA LEU A 127 -1.40 19.35 34.33
C LEU A 127 -2.12 18.06 34.71
N ASP A 128 -1.49 17.18 35.45
CA ASP A 128 -2.07 15.94 35.97
C ASP A 128 -3.15 16.21 37.02
N LEU A 129 -2.81 17.06 37.96
CA LEU A 129 -3.76 17.56 38.97
C LEU A 129 -4.32 18.91 38.48
N ILE A 130 -5.60 18.94 38.20
CA ILE A 130 -6.26 20.11 37.65
C ILE A 130 -7.21 20.77 38.67
N PRO A 131 -7.18 22.11 38.80
CA PRO A 131 -8.20 22.83 39.52
C PRO A 131 -9.58 22.68 38.91
N ASN A 132 -10.65 22.83 39.68
CA ASN A 132 -12.04 22.67 39.23
C ASN A 132 -12.45 23.60 38.08
N TRP A 133 -11.77 24.72 37.88
CA TRP A 133 -12.00 25.70 36.80
C TRP A 133 -11.15 25.46 35.55
N LYS A 134 -10.40 24.35 35.45
CA LYS A 134 -9.61 23.95 34.30
C LYS A 134 -10.16 22.71 33.62
N VAL A 135 -9.83 22.55 32.35
CA VAL A 135 -10.22 21.41 31.53
C VAL A 135 -8.97 20.77 30.95
N ARG A 136 -8.93 19.45 30.89
CA ARG A 136 -7.82 18.71 30.29
C ARG A 136 -7.74 18.94 28.78
N ASN A 137 -6.53 19.06 28.27
CA ASN A 137 -6.26 19.20 26.84
C ASN A 137 -6.47 17.86 26.12
N SER A 138 -7.71 17.41 26.00
CA SER A 138 -8.05 16.13 25.34
C SER A 138 -8.06 16.21 23.82
N ASN A 139 -8.44 17.36 23.24
CA ASN A 139 -8.59 17.52 21.79
C ASN A 139 -7.25 17.29 21.03
N SER A 140 -6.13 17.76 21.57
CA SER A 140 -4.84 17.53 20.96
C SER A 140 -4.48 16.04 20.85
N HIS A 141 -4.73 15.28 21.93
CA HIS A 141 -4.48 13.84 21.97
C HIS A 141 -5.44 13.06 21.06
N TYR A 142 -6.71 13.48 21.00
CA TYR A 142 -7.69 12.90 20.11
C TYR A 142 -7.26 13.02 18.62
N ILE A 143 -6.93 14.25 18.20
CA ILE A 143 -6.53 14.51 16.80
C ILE A 143 -5.19 13.84 16.48
N GLU A 144 -4.23 13.83 17.42
CA GLU A 144 -2.97 13.12 17.28
C GLU A 144 -3.17 11.62 17.02
N ASN A 145 -4.08 10.98 17.78
CA ASN A 145 -4.37 9.56 17.57
C ASN A 145 -5.12 9.30 16.27
N LEU A 146 -6.03 10.18 15.86
CA LEU A 146 -6.64 10.12 14.54
C LEU A 146 -5.60 10.18 13.40
N SER A 147 -4.54 10.98 13.56
CA SER A 147 -3.50 11.13 12.54
C SER A 147 -2.80 9.81 12.19
N LYS A 148 -2.73 8.87 13.14
CA LYS A 148 -2.14 7.53 12.91
C LYS A 148 -2.95 6.70 11.91
N ASN A 149 -4.24 6.94 11.81
CA ASN A 149 -5.17 6.22 10.93
C ASN A 149 -5.42 6.96 9.60
N PHE A 150 -5.07 8.23 9.49
CA PHE A 150 -5.29 9.06 8.33
C PHE A 150 -3.97 9.46 7.63
N LEU A 151 -4.07 9.91 6.40
CA LEU A 151 -2.92 10.27 5.57
C LEU A 151 -2.43 11.70 5.84
N PHE A 152 -2.22 12.06 7.11
CA PHE A 152 -1.62 13.35 7.48
C PHE A 152 -0.59 13.20 8.60
N ASN A 153 0.31 14.17 8.66
CA ASN A 153 1.27 14.33 9.75
C ASN A 153 0.72 15.38 10.70
N PHE A 154 0.65 15.07 11.98
CA PHE A 154 0.15 15.96 13.01
C PHE A 154 1.29 16.52 13.85
N LYS A 155 1.21 17.81 14.15
CA LYS A 155 2.09 18.46 15.13
C LYS A 155 1.27 19.29 16.10
N ASN A 156 1.35 18.94 17.38
CA ASN A 156 0.79 19.76 18.46
C ASN A 156 1.73 20.98 18.69
N ALA A 157 1.20 22.18 18.55
CA ALA A 157 1.92 23.44 18.75
C ALA A 157 1.71 24.03 20.15
N GLY A 158 0.98 23.28 21.02
CA GLY A 158 0.74 23.66 22.41
C GLY A 158 -0.55 24.45 22.61
N ILE A 159 -0.64 25.08 23.79
CA ILE A 159 -1.83 25.82 24.23
C ILE A 159 -1.59 27.33 24.01
N LEU A 160 -2.56 27.99 23.38
CA LEU A 160 -2.62 29.43 23.26
C LEU A 160 -3.60 29.99 24.30
N ARG A 161 -3.15 30.98 25.05
CA ARG A 161 -3.96 31.70 26.04
C ARG A 161 -4.65 32.91 25.38
N ASP A 162 -5.67 33.45 26.04
CA ASP A 162 -6.45 34.59 25.54
C ASP A 162 -5.58 35.84 25.32
N ASN A 163 -4.52 36.00 26.12
CA ASN A 163 -3.55 37.08 25.99
C ASN A 163 -2.42 36.81 24.97
N HIS A 164 -2.43 35.64 24.31
CA HIS A 164 -1.39 35.25 23.35
C HIS A 164 -1.65 35.73 21.91
N GLN A 165 -2.47 36.75 21.68
CA GLN A 165 -2.79 37.23 20.32
C GLN A 165 -1.57 37.66 19.50
N SER A 166 -0.63 38.39 20.10
CA SER A 166 0.63 38.80 19.42
C SER A 166 1.51 37.57 19.13
N LEU A 167 1.60 36.65 20.05
CA LEU A 167 2.33 35.37 19.87
C LEU A 167 1.70 34.52 18.76
N PHE A 168 0.39 34.40 18.74
CA PHE A 168 -0.32 33.67 17.67
C PHE A 168 -0.08 34.31 16.32
N ARG A 169 -0.20 35.64 16.19
CA ARG A 169 0.09 36.40 14.95
C ARG A 169 1.52 36.14 14.46
N SER A 170 2.49 36.20 15.36
CA SER A 170 3.91 35.94 15.04
C SER A 170 4.12 34.48 14.59
N LYS A 171 3.48 33.53 15.27
CA LYS A 171 3.51 32.10 14.87
C LYS A 171 2.89 31.89 13.49
N ILE A 172 1.70 32.42 13.22
CA ILE A 172 1.05 32.34 11.89
C ILE A 172 1.99 32.85 10.81
N LYS A 173 2.59 34.03 10.99
CA LYS A 173 3.53 34.61 10.01
C LYS A 173 4.70 33.67 9.70
N LYS A 174 5.26 32.99 10.71
CA LYS A 174 6.32 31.99 10.52
C LYS A 174 5.80 30.72 9.85
N ILE A 175 4.60 30.29 10.18
CA ILE A 175 3.99 29.06 9.67
C ILE A 175 3.62 29.19 8.18
N LEU A 176 3.16 30.35 7.74
CA LEU A 176 2.84 30.60 6.31
C LEU A 176 4.03 30.37 5.37
N ASN A 177 5.25 30.52 5.88
CA ASN A 177 6.49 30.23 5.17
C ASN A 177 7.06 28.84 5.49
N SER A 178 6.29 27.95 6.13
CA SER A 178 6.72 26.64 6.57
C SER A 178 6.08 25.51 5.76
N LYS A 179 6.35 24.26 6.15
CA LYS A 179 5.87 23.04 5.50
C LYS A 179 4.46 22.60 5.95
N PHE A 180 3.71 23.44 6.69
CA PHE A 180 2.36 23.08 7.12
C PHE A 180 1.33 23.48 6.06
N ASP A 181 0.42 22.54 5.78
CA ASP A 181 -0.66 22.72 4.81
C ASP A 181 -1.94 23.23 5.49
N ILE A 182 -2.16 22.86 6.75
CA ILE A 182 -3.36 23.21 7.53
C ILE A 182 -2.97 23.60 8.95
N ILE A 183 -3.63 24.65 9.44
CA ILE A 183 -3.59 25.06 10.85
C ILE A 183 -4.98 24.81 11.43
N LEU A 184 -5.03 24.06 12.52
CA LEU A 184 -6.26 23.82 13.28
C LEU A 184 -6.18 24.49 14.64
N THR A 185 -7.28 25.04 15.10
CA THR A 185 -7.43 25.55 16.48
C THR A 185 -8.68 24.95 17.11
N SER A 186 -8.62 24.63 18.40
CA SER A 186 -9.81 24.25 19.19
C SER A 186 -10.17 25.38 20.14
N GLY A 187 -11.15 26.21 19.76
CA GLY A 187 -11.58 27.38 20.53
C GLY A 187 -11.03 28.72 19.99
N ALA A 188 -11.41 29.82 20.63
CA ALA A 188 -11.13 31.20 20.24
C ALA A 188 -11.60 31.58 18.81
N VAL A 189 -12.70 30.95 18.34
CA VAL A 189 -13.20 31.03 16.96
C VAL A 189 -14.64 31.59 16.83
N SER A 190 -15.32 31.83 17.96
CA SER A 190 -16.67 32.37 17.99
C SER A 190 -16.69 33.92 18.00
N ALA A 191 -17.78 34.54 18.39
CA ALA A 191 -17.96 35.98 18.51
C ALA A 191 -17.66 36.52 19.92
N GLY A 192 -17.07 35.73 20.81
CA GLY A 192 -16.75 36.12 22.16
C GLY A 192 -15.63 37.15 22.24
N LYS A 193 -15.60 37.90 23.37
CA LYS A 193 -14.60 38.99 23.60
C LYS A 193 -13.16 38.51 23.45
N PHE A 194 -12.86 37.25 23.68
CA PHE A 194 -11.53 36.64 23.63
C PHE A 194 -11.28 35.81 22.33
N ASP A 195 -12.22 35.82 21.39
CA ASP A 195 -12.15 35.07 20.15
C ASP A 195 -11.35 35.84 19.08
N TYR A 196 -10.03 35.76 19.17
CA TYR A 196 -9.11 36.54 18.34
C TYR A 196 -8.65 35.83 17.07
N VAL A 197 -8.83 34.51 16.95
CA VAL A 197 -8.33 33.73 15.83
C VAL A 197 -8.87 34.21 14.49
N PRO A 198 -10.20 34.39 14.27
CA PRO A 198 -10.73 34.85 12.98
C PRO A 198 -10.19 36.23 12.58
N ASN A 199 -10.09 37.16 13.54
CA ASN A 199 -9.60 38.51 13.30
C ASN A 199 -8.11 38.56 12.92
N ILE A 200 -7.31 37.63 13.44
CA ILE A 200 -5.90 37.53 13.06
C ILE A 200 -5.78 36.86 11.70
N VAL A 201 -6.49 35.77 11.45
CA VAL A 201 -6.37 34.98 10.22
C VAL A 201 -6.86 35.78 9.00
N LYS A 202 -7.91 36.60 9.15
CA LYS A 202 -8.39 37.52 8.08
C LYS A 202 -7.32 38.49 7.55
N LYS A 203 -6.30 38.80 8.36
CA LYS A 203 -5.18 39.64 7.94
C LYS A 203 -4.14 38.96 7.05
N PHE A 204 -4.26 37.62 6.91
CA PHE A 204 -3.41 36.83 6.05
C PHE A 204 -4.22 36.31 4.86
N LYS A 205 -3.58 36.12 3.71
CA LYS A 205 -4.21 35.50 2.53
C LYS A 205 -4.30 33.98 2.77
N THR A 206 -5.29 33.56 3.55
CA THR A 206 -5.56 32.16 3.88
C THR A 206 -7.00 31.81 3.58
N THR A 207 -7.27 30.56 3.22
CA THR A 207 -8.64 30.04 3.13
C THR A 207 -9.08 29.57 4.52
N GLN A 208 -10.26 29.99 4.95
CA GLN A 208 -10.88 29.59 6.21
C GLN A 208 -12.00 28.57 5.93
N TYR A 209 -12.10 27.56 6.76
CA TYR A 209 -13.14 26.52 6.72
C TYR A 209 -13.79 26.35 8.09
#